data_215c0a3d6f31eb15b94bfd336ab73646
#
_entry.id   215c0a3d6f31eb15b94bfd336ab73646
#
_cell.length_a   1.000
_cell.length_b   1.000
_cell.length_c   1.000
_cell.angle_alpha   90.00
_cell.angle_beta   90.00
_cell.angle_gamma   90.00
#
_symmetry.space_group_name_H-M   'P 1'
#
loop_
_entity.id
_entity.type
_entity.pdbx_description
1 polymer ?
#
loop_
_entity_poly.entity_id
_entity_poly.type
_entity_poly.pdbx_seq_one_letter_code
_entity_poly.pdbx_strand_id
1 'polypeptide(L)'
;MFNLKNSAKRLLAISAFGMFSVVALADDASIRKNLKERFPNFPAIDEVSKTPIPGIFEVRVNGTEIIYTDADANHMIQGSILDTKARVNLTEERTTKLTAIAFSALPLKDAFTIVRGNGKRKIAVFEDPNCGYCKRFEANMQKVDNATFYMFLYPILGADSVAKSNNLWCAKDKAKAWQDYMLRDVAVTPASCDTAAVARNVEFGKKYKINGTPTLIFADGTRVPGAIDAGQVEKILASAK
;
A
#
# COMPACT_ATOMS: atom_id res chain seq x y z
N MET A 1 50.16 66.09 12.55
CA MET A 1 50.71 65.26 13.64
C MET A 1 49.72 64.10 13.93
N PHE A 2 50.28 62.96 13.85
CA PHE A 2 49.70 61.62 14.07
C PHE A 2 48.72 61.46 15.25
N ASN A 3 47.67 60.69 15.14
CA ASN A 3 47.67 59.37 15.77
C ASN A 3 46.52 58.48 15.36
N LEU A 4 46.84 57.28 14.82
CA LEU A 4 46.00 56.12 14.60
C LEU A 4 45.65 55.50 15.97
N LYS A 5 44.44 54.99 16.12
CA LYS A 5 44.16 53.80 16.92
C LYS A 5 43.01 52.98 16.27
N ASN A 6 43.42 51.95 15.53
CA ASN A 6 42.58 50.80 15.16
C ASN A 6 42.16 50.04 16.41
N SER A 7 40.90 49.74 16.52
CA SER A 7 40.36 48.68 17.41
C SER A 7 39.51 47.73 16.59
N ALA A 8 40.12 46.63 16.24
CA ALA A 8 39.46 45.50 15.59
C ALA A 8 38.47 44.84 16.58
N LYS A 9 37.17 44.95 16.31
CA LYS A 9 36.16 44.12 16.96
C LYS A 9 36.07 42.80 16.20
N ARG A 10 36.65 41.73 16.77
CA ARG A 10 36.44 40.36 16.32
C ARG A 10 35.01 39.94 16.66
N LEU A 11 34.16 39.79 15.66
CA LEU A 11 32.90 39.07 15.77
C LEU A 11 33.18 37.57 15.94
N LEU A 12 32.94 37.02 17.10
CA LEU A 12 32.77 35.59 17.28
C LEU A 12 31.36 35.20 16.75
N ALA A 13 31.29 34.68 15.55
CA ALA A 13 30.10 33.97 15.07
C ALA A 13 30.14 32.54 15.66
N ILE A 14 29.40 32.34 16.77
CA ILE A 14 29.15 31.01 17.32
C ILE A 14 28.12 30.37 16.43
N SER A 15 28.53 29.41 15.64
CA SER A 15 27.66 28.59 14.78
C SER A 15 26.86 27.60 15.66
N ALA A 16 25.60 27.95 15.90
CA ALA A 16 24.62 27.09 16.58
C ALA A 16 23.97 26.10 15.60
N PHE A 17 24.79 25.34 14.85
CA PHE A 17 24.28 24.41 13.82
C PHE A 17 24.80 22.99 14.07
N GLY A 18 24.49 22.39 15.23
CA GLY A 18 25.04 21.07 15.51
C GLY A 18 24.33 20.17 16.52
N MET A 19 23.27 20.62 17.19
CA MET A 19 22.71 19.83 18.29
C MET A 19 21.47 18.97 17.98
N PHE A 20 20.80 19.17 16.83
CA PHE A 20 19.58 18.41 16.53
C PHE A 20 19.80 16.99 15.97
N SER A 21 20.96 16.72 15.38
CA SER A 21 21.23 15.41 14.73
C SER A 21 21.69 14.33 15.71
N VAL A 22 22.34 14.70 16.80
CA VAL A 22 22.96 13.74 17.73
C VAL A 22 21.91 13.02 18.59
N VAL A 23 20.86 13.70 19.03
CA VAL A 23 19.80 13.11 19.87
C VAL A 23 18.99 12.09 19.09
N ALA A 24 18.69 12.36 17.80
CA ALA A 24 17.90 11.43 16.98
C ALA A 24 18.64 10.11 16.67
N LEU A 25 19.96 10.16 16.56
CA LEU A 25 20.79 8.95 16.35
C LEU A 25 20.92 8.12 17.63
N ALA A 26 20.93 8.76 18.80
CA ALA A 26 20.99 8.07 20.08
C ALA A 26 19.68 7.29 20.36
N ASP A 27 18.52 7.89 20.06
CA ASP A 27 17.21 7.25 20.24
C ASP A 27 17.06 6.02 19.30
N ASP A 28 17.44 6.14 18.01
CA ASP A 28 17.39 5.01 17.06
C ASP A 28 18.25 3.84 17.52
N ALA A 29 19.51 4.10 17.90
CA ALA A 29 20.42 3.06 18.35
C ALA A 29 19.94 2.37 19.64
N SER A 30 19.39 3.13 20.57
CA SER A 30 18.84 2.61 21.84
C SER A 30 17.62 1.73 21.57
N ILE A 31 16.67 2.19 20.77
CA ILE A 31 15.46 1.43 20.40
C ILE A 31 15.82 0.10 19.74
N ARG A 32 16.70 0.11 18.72
CA ARG A 32 17.14 -1.10 18.01
C ARG A 32 17.81 -2.09 18.95
N LYS A 33 18.72 -1.62 19.79
CA LYS A 33 19.42 -2.44 20.76
C LYS A 33 18.46 -3.08 21.76
N ASN A 34 17.63 -2.27 22.40
CA ASN A 34 16.76 -2.72 23.48
C ASN A 34 15.67 -3.69 22.98
N LEU A 35 15.07 -3.43 21.80
CA LEU A 35 14.11 -4.35 21.21
C LEU A 35 14.75 -5.70 20.88
N LYS A 36 15.96 -5.71 20.30
CA LYS A 36 16.66 -6.94 19.96
C LYS A 36 17.08 -7.75 21.20
N GLU A 37 17.53 -7.07 22.25
CA GLU A 37 17.93 -7.73 23.51
C GLU A 37 16.73 -8.33 24.24
N ARG A 38 15.60 -7.63 24.28
CA ARG A 38 14.39 -8.09 25.00
C ARG A 38 13.58 -9.10 24.20
N PHE A 39 13.63 -9.04 22.89
CA PHE A 39 12.90 -9.91 21.96
C PHE A 39 13.86 -10.51 20.92
N PRO A 40 14.56 -11.62 21.21
CA PRO A 40 15.56 -12.21 20.29
C PRO A 40 15.03 -12.50 18.89
N ASN A 41 13.73 -12.83 18.77
CA ASN A 41 13.04 -13.10 17.50
C ASN A 41 12.32 -11.88 16.91
N PHE A 42 12.62 -10.66 17.39
CA PHE A 42 12.01 -9.45 16.84
C PHE A 42 12.38 -9.29 15.35
N PRO A 43 11.42 -8.91 14.50
CA PRO A 43 11.70 -8.67 13.10
C PRO A 43 12.82 -7.66 12.89
N ALA A 44 13.51 -7.73 11.74
CA ALA A 44 14.48 -6.71 11.38
C ALA A 44 13.81 -5.33 11.33
N ILE A 45 14.41 -4.37 12.03
CA ILE A 45 13.92 -2.98 12.06
C ILE A 45 14.45 -2.27 10.82
N ASP A 46 13.55 -1.89 9.93
CA ASP A 46 13.87 -1.18 8.69
C ASP A 46 14.18 0.30 8.96
N GLU A 47 13.36 0.94 9.82
CA GLU A 47 13.44 2.37 10.09
C GLU A 47 12.93 2.68 11.49
N VAL A 48 13.55 3.67 12.15
CA VAL A 48 13.03 4.31 13.36
C VAL A 48 12.89 5.80 13.07
N SER A 49 11.72 6.36 13.31
CA SER A 49 11.44 7.78 13.03
C SER A 49 10.61 8.43 14.14
N LYS A 50 10.73 9.76 14.26
CA LYS A 50 9.95 10.54 15.22
C LYS A 50 8.51 10.63 14.78
N THR A 51 7.59 10.63 15.75
CA THR A 51 6.19 10.96 15.53
C THR A 51 5.91 12.40 15.95
N PRO A 52 4.72 12.95 15.63
CA PRO A 52 4.29 14.24 16.17
C PRO A 52 4.07 14.25 17.70
N ILE A 53 4.05 13.09 18.34
CA ILE A 53 3.89 12.94 19.77
C ILE A 53 5.30 12.92 20.39
N PRO A 54 5.67 13.91 21.23
CA PRO A 54 6.97 13.92 21.88
C PRO A 54 7.24 12.64 22.66
N GLY A 55 8.44 12.05 22.50
CA GLY A 55 8.86 10.83 23.19
C GLY A 55 8.31 9.53 22.61
N ILE A 56 7.48 9.57 21.56
CA ILE A 56 6.99 8.40 20.85
C ILE A 56 7.67 8.31 19.48
N PHE A 57 8.16 7.12 19.15
CA PHE A 57 8.85 6.80 17.91
C PHE A 57 8.06 5.78 17.11
N GLU A 58 8.05 5.95 15.79
CA GLU A 58 7.60 4.94 14.82
C GLU A 58 8.74 3.96 14.56
N VAL A 59 8.47 2.68 14.66
CA VAL A 59 9.40 1.60 14.29
C VAL A 59 8.77 0.80 13.16
N ARG A 60 9.38 0.87 11.99
CA ARG A 60 8.96 0.11 10.81
C ARG A 60 9.71 -1.21 10.75
N VAL A 61 8.95 -2.29 10.58
CA VAL A 61 9.47 -3.66 10.47
C VAL A 61 8.85 -4.35 9.25
N ASN A 62 9.51 -5.40 8.76
CA ASN A 62 9.03 -6.18 7.62
C ASN A 62 8.64 -5.34 6.40
N GLY A 63 9.26 -4.19 6.20
CA GLY A 63 9.04 -3.27 5.10
C GLY A 63 7.83 -2.32 5.27
N THR A 64 6.73 -2.77 5.84
CA THR A 64 5.46 -2.01 5.84
C THR A 64 4.69 -2.01 7.16
N GLU A 65 5.11 -2.80 8.12
CA GLU A 65 4.44 -2.88 9.42
C GLU A 65 4.96 -1.77 10.34
N ILE A 66 4.05 -1.12 11.06
CA ILE A 66 4.34 -0.01 11.96
C ILE A 66 3.96 -0.38 13.38
N ILE A 67 4.89 -0.17 14.28
CA ILE A 67 4.66 -0.16 15.72
C ILE A 67 5.22 1.15 16.30
N TYR A 68 4.83 1.48 17.51
CA TYR A 68 5.33 2.67 18.20
C TYR A 68 5.98 2.27 19.53
N THR A 69 6.94 3.10 19.97
CA THR A 69 7.63 2.86 21.25
C THR A 69 8.13 4.17 21.85
N ASP A 70 8.48 4.15 23.14
CA ASP A 70 9.27 5.21 23.78
C ASP A 70 10.76 5.13 23.41
N ALA A 71 11.54 6.13 23.78
CA ALA A 71 12.96 6.27 23.42
C ALA A 71 13.84 5.11 23.91
N ASP A 72 13.44 4.43 24.97
CA ASP A 72 14.16 3.29 25.58
C ASP A 72 13.54 1.94 25.22
N ALA A 73 12.52 1.94 24.35
CA ALA A 73 11.76 0.76 23.98
C ALA A 73 11.20 -0.02 25.19
N ASN A 74 10.85 0.66 26.28
CA ASN A 74 10.26 0.04 27.46
C ASN A 74 8.81 -0.37 27.23
N HIS A 75 8.10 0.37 26.37
CA HIS A 75 6.70 0.14 26.04
C HIS A 75 6.53 0.07 24.53
N MET A 76 5.78 -0.91 24.06
CA MET A 76 5.44 -1.07 22.66
C MET A 76 3.93 -0.87 22.47
N ILE A 77 3.56 -0.04 21.49
CA ILE A 77 2.17 0.26 21.18
C ILE A 77 1.88 -0.29 19.77
N GLN A 78 0.89 -1.15 19.68
CA GLN A 78 0.31 -1.59 18.42
C GLN A 78 -1.03 -0.88 18.22
N GLY A 79 -1.12 -0.03 17.21
CA GLY A 79 -2.31 0.78 16.97
C GLY A 79 -2.06 1.90 16.00
N SER A 80 -2.96 2.91 16.01
CA SER A 80 -2.90 4.06 15.10
C SER A 80 -2.78 5.37 15.86
N ILE A 81 -2.00 6.29 15.31
CA ILE A 81 -1.98 7.68 15.73
C ILE A 81 -3.00 8.45 14.90
N LEU A 82 -3.98 9.03 15.59
CA LEU A 82 -5.00 9.89 14.99
C LEU A 82 -4.71 11.34 15.32
N ASP A 83 -4.52 12.17 14.31
CA ASP A 83 -4.57 13.62 14.47
C ASP A 83 -6.05 14.04 14.57
N THR A 84 -6.51 14.31 15.79
CA THR A 84 -7.92 14.65 16.05
C THR A 84 -8.28 16.05 15.56
N LYS A 85 -7.30 16.96 15.44
CA LYS A 85 -7.48 18.30 14.91
C LYS A 85 -7.62 18.29 13.40
N ALA A 86 -6.71 17.62 12.69
CA ALA A 86 -6.77 17.42 11.24
C ALA A 86 -7.81 16.37 10.84
N ARG A 87 -8.25 15.50 11.77
CA ARG A 87 -9.12 14.34 11.54
C ARG A 87 -8.49 13.33 10.57
N VAL A 88 -7.20 13.07 10.75
CA VAL A 88 -6.40 12.21 9.87
C VAL A 88 -5.78 11.07 10.69
N ASN A 89 -5.80 9.87 10.13
CA ASN A 89 -5.05 8.73 10.65
C ASN A 89 -3.64 8.73 10.05
N LEU A 90 -2.67 9.21 10.83
CA LEU A 90 -1.27 9.33 10.40
C LEU A 90 -0.63 7.97 10.10
N THR A 91 -1.00 6.95 10.86
CA THR A 91 -0.52 5.58 10.63
C THR A 91 -1.03 5.03 9.30
N GLU A 92 -2.29 5.26 8.97
CA GLU A 92 -2.89 4.84 7.70
C GLU A 92 -2.26 5.57 6.52
N GLU A 93 -2.06 6.89 6.61
CA GLU A 93 -1.35 7.65 5.58
C GLU A 93 0.06 7.12 5.35
N ARG A 94 0.78 6.83 6.44
CA ARG A 94 2.13 6.27 6.35
C ARG A 94 2.11 4.89 5.71
N THR A 95 1.22 4.00 6.15
CA THR A 95 1.04 2.65 5.60
C THR A 95 0.67 2.71 4.11
N THR A 96 -0.23 3.60 3.72
CA THR A 96 -0.61 3.82 2.32
C THR A 96 0.61 4.17 1.47
N LYS A 97 1.46 5.09 1.95
CA LYS A 97 2.71 5.46 1.26
C LYS A 97 3.69 4.29 1.16
N LEU A 98 3.86 3.51 2.24
CA LEU A 98 4.77 2.36 2.29
C LEU A 98 4.31 1.19 1.43
N THR A 99 3.01 1.02 1.26
CA THR A 99 2.42 -0.09 0.51
C THR A 99 2.04 0.29 -0.93
N ALA A 100 2.25 1.55 -1.33
CA ALA A 100 1.95 2.03 -2.66
C ALA A 100 2.68 1.20 -3.74
N ILE A 101 1.97 0.93 -4.83
CA ILE A 101 2.51 0.23 -6.00
C ILE A 101 2.34 1.14 -7.21
N ALA A 102 3.46 1.59 -7.77
CA ALA A 102 3.41 2.42 -8.97
C ALA A 102 2.58 1.73 -10.07
N PHE A 103 1.59 2.41 -10.62
CA PHE A 103 0.72 1.84 -11.66
C PHE A 103 1.51 1.36 -12.88
N SER A 104 2.62 2.00 -13.19
CA SER A 104 3.56 1.62 -14.24
C SER A 104 4.33 0.32 -13.96
N ALA A 105 4.37 -0.14 -12.71
CA ALA A 105 4.99 -1.42 -12.34
C ALA A 105 4.05 -2.62 -12.55
N LEU A 106 2.75 -2.38 -12.77
CA LEU A 106 1.76 -3.44 -12.99
C LEU A 106 2.00 -4.15 -14.32
N PRO A 107 1.93 -5.49 -14.35
CA PRO A 107 2.04 -6.26 -15.58
C PRO A 107 0.72 -6.22 -16.38
N LEU A 108 0.36 -5.05 -16.94
CA LEU A 108 -0.95 -4.83 -17.58
C LEU A 108 -1.27 -5.81 -18.70
N LYS A 109 -0.26 -6.43 -19.34
CA LYS A 109 -0.43 -7.50 -20.32
C LYS A 109 -1.04 -8.78 -19.75
N ASP A 110 -0.95 -8.96 -18.43
CA ASP A 110 -1.45 -10.11 -17.69
C ASP A 110 -2.83 -9.84 -17.05
N ALA A 111 -3.44 -8.70 -17.41
CA ALA A 111 -4.80 -8.33 -17.05
C ALA A 111 -5.73 -8.35 -18.28
N PHE A 112 -7.01 -8.54 -18.04
CA PHE A 112 -8.05 -8.13 -19.00
C PHE A 112 -8.73 -6.85 -18.51
N THR A 113 -9.43 -6.15 -19.39
CA THR A 113 -10.02 -4.86 -19.04
C THR A 113 -11.54 -4.89 -19.10
N ILE A 114 -12.16 -4.16 -18.17
CA ILE A 114 -13.58 -3.80 -18.20
C ILE A 114 -13.62 -2.28 -18.28
N VAL A 115 -14.14 -1.77 -19.39
CA VAL A 115 -14.24 -0.31 -19.65
C VAL A 115 -15.66 0.14 -19.40
N ARG A 116 -15.83 1.22 -18.64
CA ARG A 116 -17.12 1.86 -18.36
C ARG A 116 -17.06 3.33 -18.77
N GLY A 117 -18.10 3.81 -19.39
CA GLY A 117 -18.17 5.17 -19.90
C GLY A 117 -16.97 5.52 -20.79
N ASN A 118 -16.30 6.64 -20.51
CA ASN A 118 -15.14 7.10 -21.30
C ASN A 118 -13.82 6.40 -20.96
N GLY A 119 -13.78 5.53 -19.95
CA GLY A 119 -12.62 4.75 -19.55
C GLY A 119 -11.38 5.52 -19.07
N LYS A 120 -11.47 6.84 -18.85
CA LYS A 120 -10.28 7.68 -18.60
C LYS A 120 -9.59 7.41 -17.27
N ARG A 121 -10.36 7.11 -16.22
CA ARG A 121 -9.80 6.82 -14.88
C ARG A 121 -9.38 5.37 -14.84
N LYS A 122 -8.27 5.07 -14.16
CA LYS A 122 -7.67 3.73 -14.16
C LYS A 122 -7.65 3.16 -12.75
N ILE A 123 -8.02 1.90 -12.66
CA ILE A 123 -7.94 1.11 -11.44
C ILE A 123 -7.55 -0.33 -11.78
N ALA A 124 -6.58 -0.86 -11.09
CA ALA A 124 -6.22 -2.27 -11.16
C ALA A 124 -6.82 -3.02 -9.98
N VAL A 125 -7.36 -4.20 -10.22
CA VAL A 125 -8.03 -5.00 -9.20
C VAL A 125 -7.51 -6.42 -9.25
N PHE A 126 -6.98 -6.90 -8.13
CA PHE A 126 -6.55 -8.28 -7.93
C PHE A 126 -7.68 -9.05 -7.25
N GLU A 127 -8.24 -10.05 -7.94
CA GLU A 127 -9.42 -10.76 -7.48
C GLU A 127 -9.32 -12.26 -7.65
N ASP A 128 -9.96 -12.97 -6.73
CA ASP A 128 -10.10 -14.43 -6.76
C ASP A 128 -11.56 -14.78 -7.09
N PRO A 129 -11.82 -15.67 -8.04
CA PRO A 129 -13.20 -16.04 -8.43
C PRO A 129 -14.02 -16.66 -7.30
N ASN A 130 -13.39 -17.26 -6.30
CA ASN A 130 -14.08 -17.83 -5.14
C ASN A 130 -14.22 -16.86 -3.95
N CYS A 131 -13.74 -15.63 -4.11
CA CYS A 131 -13.81 -14.64 -3.04
C CYS A 131 -15.19 -13.99 -2.95
N GLY A 132 -15.91 -14.23 -1.85
CA GLY A 132 -17.22 -13.61 -1.62
C GLY A 132 -17.18 -12.09 -1.49
N TYR A 133 -16.04 -11.53 -0.99
CA TYR A 133 -15.82 -10.07 -0.96
C TYR A 133 -15.63 -9.50 -2.36
N CYS A 134 -14.98 -10.27 -3.27
CA CYS A 134 -14.84 -9.87 -4.67
C CYS A 134 -16.19 -9.82 -5.38
N LYS A 135 -17.06 -10.82 -5.17
CA LYS A 135 -18.44 -10.78 -5.72
C LYS A 135 -19.21 -9.54 -5.26
N ARG A 136 -19.12 -9.19 -3.97
CA ARG A 136 -19.76 -7.98 -3.45
C ARG A 136 -19.14 -6.70 -4.03
N PHE A 137 -17.82 -6.67 -4.18
CA PHE A 137 -17.11 -5.56 -4.80
C PHE A 137 -17.58 -5.37 -6.25
N GLU A 138 -17.60 -6.43 -7.07
CA GLU A 138 -18.05 -6.38 -8.45
C GLU A 138 -19.50 -5.86 -8.59
N ALA A 139 -20.40 -6.26 -7.71
CA ALA A 139 -21.78 -5.75 -7.67
C ALA A 139 -21.83 -4.24 -7.37
N ASN A 140 -21.01 -3.76 -6.43
CA ASN A 140 -20.91 -2.33 -6.12
C ASN A 140 -20.30 -1.52 -7.27
N MET A 141 -19.31 -2.09 -7.96
CA MET A 141 -18.61 -1.42 -9.05
C MET A 141 -19.49 -1.17 -10.29
N GLN A 142 -20.67 -1.80 -10.37
CA GLN A 142 -21.65 -1.46 -11.42
C GLN A 142 -22.10 -0.01 -11.38
N LYS A 143 -21.89 0.69 -10.25
CA LYS A 143 -22.24 2.11 -10.03
C LYS A 143 -21.11 3.07 -10.35
N VAL A 144 -19.90 2.56 -10.62
CA VAL A 144 -18.74 3.38 -10.98
C VAL A 144 -18.67 3.51 -12.48
N ASP A 145 -18.57 4.73 -13.00
CA ASP A 145 -18.52 5.03 -14.43
C ASP A 145 -17.20 5.71 -14.83
N ASN A 146 -16.99 5.93 -16.12
CA ASN A 146 -15.84 6.64 -16.68
C ASN A 146 -14.47 6.10 -16.21
N ALA A 147 -14.37 4.77 -16.06
CA ALA A 147 -13.20 4.09 -15.56
C ALA A 147 -12.86 2.84 -16.38
N THR A 148 -11.56 2.56 -16.49
CA THR A 148 -11.02 1.28 -16.98
C THR A 148 -10.52 0.48 -15.79
N PHE A 149 -11.14 -0.67 -15.57
CA PHE A 149 -10.73 -1.66 -14.59
C PHE A 149 -9.77 -2.65 -15.27
N TYR A 150 -8.54 -2.76 -14.75
CA TYR A 150 -7.57 -3.78 -15.13
C TYR A 150 -7.70 -4.94 -14.17
N MET A 151 -8.30 -6.03 -14.63
CA MET A 151 -8.65 -7.19 -13.81
C MET A 151 -7.52 -8.21 -13.83
N PHE A 152 -6.91 -8.41 -12.67
CA PHE A 152 -5.87 -9.40 -12.45
C PHE A 152 -6.48 -10.62 -11.75
N LEU A 153 -6.56 -11.75 -12.44
CA LEU A 153 -6.96 -13.01 -11.81
C LEU A 153 -5.87 -13.42 -10.82
N TYR A 154 -6.25 -13.47 -9.55
CA TYR A 154 -5.33 -13.68 -8.43
C TYR A 154 -5.83 -14.81 -7.52
N PRO A 155 -5.73 -16.09 -7.97
CA PRO A 155 -6.29 -17.25 -7.28
C PRO A 155 -5.44 -17.67 -6.08
N ILE A 156 -5.78 -17.17 -4.90
CA ILE A 156 -5.07 -17.46 -3.63
C ILE A 156 -5.91 -18.30 -2.65
N LEU A 157 -7.16 -18.62 -3.00
CA LEU A 157 -8.07 -19.36 -2.13
C LEU A 157 -8.12 -20.88 -2.40
N GLY A 158 -7.18 -21.41 -3.17
CA GLY A 158 -7.00 -22.84 -3.37
C GLY A 158 -7.11 -23.32 -4.81
N ALA A 159 -7.05 -24.64 -4.99
CA ALA A 159 -6.95 -25.25 -6.31
C ALA A 159 -8.15 -24.95 -7.24
N ASP A 160 -9.35 -24.89 -6.68
CA ASP A 160 -10.57 -24.56 -7.46
C ASP A 160 -10.52 -23.12 -7.98
N SER A 161 -9.98 -22.16 -7.20
CA SER A 161 -9.73 -20.79 -7.66
C SER A 161 -8.78 -20.76 -8.84
N VAL A 162 -7.70 -21.56 -8.80
CA VAL A 162 -6.74 -21.68 -9.90
C VAL A 162 -7.41 -22.21 -11.15
N ALA A 163 -8.19 -23.31 -11.03
CA ALA A 163 -8.90 -23.91 -12.15
C ALA A 163 -9.89 -22.93 -12.80
N LYS A 164 -10.68 -22.23 -12.00
CA LYS A 164 -11.63 -21.21 -12.48
C LYS A 164 -10.91 -20.03 -13.13
N SER A 165 -9.85 -19.52 -12.51
CA SER A 165 -9.05 -18.42 -13.08
C SER A 165 -8.46 -18.79 -14.43
N ASN A 166 -7.94 -20.00 -14.58
CA ASN A 166 -7.40 -20.48 -15.85
C ASN A 166 -8.49 -20.54 -16.93
N ASN A 167 -9.67 -21.08 -16.61
CA ASN A 167 -10.78 -21.14 -17.54
C ASN A 167 -11.30 -19.74 -17.92
N LEU A 168 -11.42 -18.82 -16.95
CA LEU A 168 -11.79 -17.43 -17.21
C LEU A 168 -10.76 -16.70 -18.08
N TRP A 169 -9.46 -16.94 -17.83
CA TRP A 169 -8.39 -16.37 -18.65
C TRP A 169 -8.45 -16.86 -20.09
N CYS A 170 -8.83 -18.13 -20.29
CA CYS A 170 -8.96 -18.75 -21.61
C CYS A 170 -10.29 -18.48 -22.32
N ALA A 171 -11.23 -17.81 -21.66
CA ALA A 171 -12.50 -17.44 -22.30
C ALA A 171 -12.25 -16.49 -23.48
N LYS A 172 -13.02 -16.65 -24.56
CA LYS A 172 -12.97 -15.78 -25.75
C LYS A 172 -13.20 -14.31 -25.40
N ASP A 173 -14.18 -14.06 -24.53
CA ASP A 173 -14.48 -12.75 -23.93
C ASP A 173 -14.33 -12.88 -22.43
N LYS A 174 -13.12 -12.52 -21.93
CA LYS A 174 -12.76 -12.64 -20.52
C LYS A 174 -13.63 -11.74 -19.63
N ALA A 175 -13.89 -10.53 -20.10
CA ALA A 175 -14.66 -9.54 -19.34
C ALA A 175 -16.11 -10.03 -19.16
N LYS A 176 -16.72 -10.53 -20.23
CA LYS A 176 -18.07 -11.10 -20.16
C LYS A 176 -18.10 -12.34 -19.27
N ALA A 177 -17.17 -13.26 -19.44
CA ALA A 177 -17.12 -14.50 -18.64
C ALA A 177 -16.93 -14.20 -17.15
N TRP A 178 -16.09 -13.23 -16.80
CA TRP A 178 -15.90 -12.74 -15.44
C TRP A 178 -17.19 -12.17 -14.86
N GLN A 179 -17.83 -11.25 -15.57
CA GLN A 179 -19.09 -10.62 -15.11
C GLN A 179 -20.24 -11.62 -15.02
N ASP A 180 -20.34 -12.57 -15.95
CA ASP A 180 -21.33 -13.64 -15.89
C ASP A 180 -21.15 -14.47 -14.62
N TYR A 181 -19.91 -14.85 -14.30
CA TYR A 181 -19.61 -15.64 -13.11
C TYR A 181 -19.81 -14.83 -11.82
N MET A 182 -19.23 -13.64 -11.71
CA MET A 182 -19.20 -12.87 -10.47
C MET A 182 -20.55 -12.24 -10.12
N LEU A 183 -21.33 -11.84 -11.13
CA LEU A 183 -22.58 -11.09 -10.94
C LEU A 183 -23.85 -11.92 -11.14
N ARG A 184 -23.76 -12.99 -11.91
CA ARG A 184 -24.93 -13.78 -12.33
C ARG A 184 -24.84 -15.26 -11.97
N ASP A 185 -23.76 -15.66 -11.29
CA ASP A 185 -23.47 -17.05 -10.91
C ASP A 185 -23.49 -18.04 -12.09
N VAL A 186 -23.20 -17.57 -13.32
CA VAL A 186 -23.08 -18.43 -14.48
C VAL A 186 -21.78 -19.24 -14.36
N ALA A 187 -21.90 -20.55 -14.42
CA ALA A 187 -20.75 -21.45 -14.29
C ALA A 187 -19.65 -21.12 -15.31
N VAL A 188 -18.39 -21.17 -14.86
CA VAL A 188 -17.24 -20.97 -15.74
C VAL A 188 -17.10 -22.14 -16.69
N THR A 189 -17.14 -21.88 -17.99
CA THR A 189 -16.95 -22.90 -19.02
C THR A 189 -15.49 -23.36 -19.09
N PRO A 190 -15.21 -24.65 -19.05
CA PRO A 190 -13.85 -25.17 -19.27
C PRO A 190 -13.27 -24.67 -20.60
N ALA A 191 -12.05 -24.13 -20.54
CA ALA A 191 -11.31 -23.64 -21.69
C ALA A 191 -9.81 -23.89 -21.50
N SER A 192 -9.07 -24.00 -22.60
CA SER A 192 -7.63 -24.28 -22.56
C SER A 192 -6.86 -23.30 -23.45
N CYS A 193 -5.82 -22.70 -22.88
CA CYS A 193 -4.88 -21.82 -23.58
C CYS A 193 -3.61 -21.66 -22.71
N ASP A 194 -2.69 -20.77 -23.08
CA ASP A 194 -1.58 -20.39 -22.21
C ASP A 194 -2.11 -19.55 -21.02
N THR A 195 -1.99 -20.11 -19.81
CA THR A 195 -2.43 -19.51 -18.55
C THR A 195 -1.29 -18.91 -17.73
N ALA A 196 -0.10 -18.77 -18.30
CA ALA A 196 1.08 -18.24 -17.60
C ALA A 196 0.85 -16.83 -16.99
N ALA A 197 -0.06 -16.04 -17.56
CA ALA A 197 -0.46 -14.75 -17.01
C ALA A 197 -1.03 -14.87 -15.58
N VAL A 198 -1.87 -15.87 -15.32
CA VAL A 198 -2.44 -16.10 -13.99
C VAL A 198 -1.35 -16.41 -12.96
N ALA A 199 -0.38 -17.27 -13.33
CA ALA A 199 0.75 -17.59 -12.47
C ALA A 199 1.61 -16.34 -12.20
N ARG A 200 1.89 -15.51 -13.21
CA ARG A 200 2.64 -14.25 -13.03
C ARG A 200 1.91 -13.25 -12.13
N ASN A 201 0.59 -13.19 -12.18
CA ASN A 201 -0.19 -12.37 -11.27
C ASN A 201 -0.02 -12.82 -9.82
N VAL A 202 0.00 -14.13 -9.56
CA VAL A 202 0.27 -14.68 -8.23
C VAL A 202 1.67 -14.32 -7.74
N GLU A 203 2.69 -14.45 -8.58
CA GLU A 203 4.06 -14.07 -8.23
C GLU A 203 4.21 -12.56 -8.01
N PHE A 204 3.54 -11.73 -8.82
CA PHE A 204 3.48 -10.29 -8.61
C PHE A 204 2.85 -9.96 -7.25
N GLY A 205 1.72 -10.56 -6.93
CA GLY A 205 1.05 -10.33 -5.65
C GLY A 205 1.90 -10.74 -4.45
N LYS A 206 2.59 -11.89 -4.51
CA LYS A 206 3.55 -12.31 -3.49
C LYS A 206 4.68 -11.29 -3.31
N LYS A 207 5.30 -10.85 -4.41
CA LYS A 207 6.38 -9.84 -4.41
C LYS A 207 5.97 -8.56 -3.71
N TYR A 208 4.76 -8.09 -3.97
CA TYR A 208 4.23 -6.85 -3.39
C TYR A 208 3.38 -7.06 -2.14
N LYS A 209 3.40 -8.28 -1.56
CA LYS A 209 2.65 -8.62 -0.34
C LYS A 209 1.16 -8.29 -0.45
N ILE A 210 0.54 -8.66 -1.57
CA ILE A 210 -0.91 -8.62 -1.73
C ILE A 210 -1.47 -9.87 -1.05
N ASN A 211 -1.92 -9.72 0.21
CA ASN A 211 -2.28 -10.86 1.07
C ASN A 211 -3.77 -11.17 1.09
N GLY A 212 -4.57 -10.48 0.27
CA GLY A 212 -6.02 -10.67 0.24
C GLY A 212 -6.67 -10.11 -1.01
N THR A 213 -7.90 -10.55 -1.24
CA THR A 213 -8.74 -10.13 -2.37
C THR A 213 -10.09 -9.57 -1.89
N PRO A 214 -10.63 -8.57 -2.57
CA PRO A 214 -9.99 -7.82 -3.63
C PRO A 214 -8.85 -6.93 -3.10
N THR A 215 -7.86 -6.61 -3.93
CA THR A 215 -6.92 -5.51 -3.66
C THR A 215 -6.92 -4.56 -4.84
N LEU A 216 -7.11 -3.28 -4.56
CA LEU A 216 -7.23 -2.22 -5.55
C LEU A 216 -5.93 -1.41 -5.61
N ILE A 217 -5.53 -1.01 -6.83
CA ILE A 217 -4.39 -0.11 -7.06
C ILE A 217 -4.86 0.98 -8.01
N PHE A 218 -4.78 2.23 -7.56
CA PHE A 218 -5.21 3.40 -8.31
C PHE A 218 -4.06 4.00 -9.15
N ALA A 219 -4.38 4.93 -10.04
CA ALA A 219 -3.41 5.48 -10.98
C ALA A 219 -2.21 6.18 -10.31
N ASP A 220 -2.41 6.77 -9.14
CA ASP A 220 -1.39 7.41 -8.31
C ASP A 220 -0.53 6.43 -7.49
N GLY A 221 -0.82 5.13 -7.59
CA GLY A 221 -0.17 4.08 -6.83
C GLY A 221 -0.83 3.77 -5.49
N THR A 222 -1.84 4.50 -5.09
CA THR A 222 -2.60 4.22 -3.86
C THR A 222 -3.13 2.79 -3.89
N ARG A 223 -2.80 2.02 -2.85
CA ARG A 223 -3.24 0.65 -2.68
C ARG A 223 -4.30 0.57 -1.58
N VAL A 224 -5.42 -0.07 -1.90
CA VAL A 224 -6.51 -0.32 -0.95
C VAL A 224 -6.76 -1.82 -0.85
N PRO A 225 -6.44 -2.47 0.28
CA PRO A 225 -6.78 -3.86 0.51
C PRO A 225 -8.24 -4.01 0.92
N GLY A 226 -8.92 -5.03 0.38
CA GLY A 226 -10.29 -5.34 0.70
C GLY A 226 -11.33 -4.62 -0.16
N ALA A 227 -12.58 -5.07 -0.02
CA ALA A 227 -13.71 -4.50 -0.72
C ALA A 227 -14.13 -3.17 -0.10
N ILE A 228 -14.17 -2.13 -0.91
CA ILE A 228 -14.74 -0.81 -0.58
C ILE A 228 -15.97 -0.54 -1.44
N ASP A 229 -16.84 0.37 -1.01
CA ASP A 229 -18.03 0.74 -1.76
C ASP A 229 -17.74 1.68 -2.95
N ALA A 230 -18.73 1.85 -3.83
CA ALA A 230 -18.60 2.68 -5.02
C ALA A 230 -18.29 4.16 -4.67
N GLY A 231 -18.86 4.69 -3.59
CA GLY A 231 -18.59 6.08 -3.16
C GLY A 231 -17.16 6.28 -2.72
N GLN A 232 -16.58 5.31 -2.02
CA GLN A 232 -15.17 5.32 -1.62
C GLN A 232 -14.26 5.22 -2.86
N VAL A 233 -14.57 4.34 -3.82
CA VAL A 233 -13.84 4.23 -5.08
C VAL A 233 -13.89 5.55 -5.86
N GLU A 234 -15.07 6.15 -6.01
CA GLU A 234 -15.24 7.44 -6.71
C GLU A 234 -14.43 8.56 -6.05
N LYS A 235 -14.42 8.61 -4.71
CA LYS A 235 -13.61 9.60 -3.97
C LYS A 235 -12.12 9.47 -4.27
N ILE A 236 -11.59 8.24 -4.28
CA ILE A 236 -10.17 8.01 -4.57
C ILE A 236 -9.87 8.30 -6.05
N LEU A 237 -10.72 7.83 -6.98
CA LEU A 237 -10.57 8.10 -8.41
C LEU A 237 -10.62 9.60 -8.75
N ALA A 238 -11.29 10.41 -7.95
CA ALA A 238 -11.32 11.87 -8.14
C ALA A 238 -10.02 12.55 -7.70
N SER A 239 -9.31 11.98 -6.71
CA SER A 239 -8.04 12.51 -6.20
C SER A 239 -6.82 11.91 -6.89
N ALA A 240 -6.88 10.68 -7.38
CA ALA A 240 -5.82 10.00 -8.11
C ALA A 240 -5.69 10.58 -9.54
N LYS A 241 -4.68 11.41 -9.77
CA LYS A 241 -4.37 12.04 -11.08
C LYS A 241 -3.17 11.39 -11.73
#